data_502421e51cf65f61940a11640d555a08
#
_entry.id   502421e51cf65f61940a11640d555a08
#
_cell.length_a   1.000
_cell.length_b   1.000
_cell.length_c   1.000
_cell.angle_alpha   90.00
_cell.angle_beta   90.00
_cell.angle_gamma   90.00
#
_symmetry.space_group_name_H-M   'P 1'
#
loop_
_entity.id
_entity.type
_entity.pdbx_description
1 polymer ?
#
loop_
_entity_poly.entity_id
_entity_poly.type
_entity_poly.pdbx_seq_one_letter_code
_entity_poly.pdbx_strand_id
1 'polypeptide(L)'
;DATDALDSGESATDTFVYTLSDGTAITTANITITVLGGNDGPVAQNDTGTVNEDATLTVSDGDGTSTVAGASYVDSISTHSLGSASATQPQDIKFNNDGTKMFVVDAGSDAIREYTLSTGYDISTASYDSLFSVNSQDTGPSGLAFNNDGTKMFVVGSLGQDINEYHLTTGFDVSTASYDSNFSVANKENGPNGLAFNSDGTKMFVSGQGFDDVVEYTLSTGFDVSTASY
;
A
#
# COMPACT_ATOMS: atom_id res chain seq x y z
N ASP A 1 -7.11 -24.48 27.85
CA ASP A 1 -5.79 -25.09 27.93
C ASP A 1 -4.75 -24.00 27.69
N ALA A 2 -3.70 -23.92 28.55
CA ALA A 2 -2.71 -22.83 28.45
C ALA A 2 -1.88 -22.87 27.15
N THR A 3 -1.93 -23.98 26.42
CA THR A 3 -1.26 -24.16 25.12
C THR A 3 -2.11 -23.69 23.94
N ASP A 4 -3.40 -23.49 24.16
CA ASP A 4 -4.38 -23.04 23.16
C ASP A 4 -4.43 -21.48 23.08
N ALA A 5 -3.62 -20.81 23.87
CA ALA A 5 -3.54 -19.35 23.96
C ALA A 5 -2.27 -18.77 23.32
N LEU A 6 -1.50 -19.59 22.59
CA LEU A 6 -0.29 -19.16 21.92
C LEU A 6 -0.53 -18.92 20.43
N ASP A 7 -0.43 -17.69 20.01
CA ASP A 7 -0.54 -17.30 18.60
C ASP A 7 0.69 -17.74 17.77
N SER A 8 0.52 -17.74 16.44
CA SER A 8 1.61 -18.05 15.51
C SER A 8 2.81 -17.14 15.71
N GLY A 9 3.97 -17.74 16.04
CA GLY A 9 5.21 -17.04 16.35
C GLY A 9 5.45 -16.83 17.83
N GLU A 10 4.50 -17.13 18.70
CA GLU A 10 4.70 -17.17 20.15
C GLU A 10 5.24 -18.52 20.61
N SER A 11 5.86 -18.55 21.77
CA SER A 11 6.33 -19.78 22.40
C SER A 11 6.28 -19.71 23.91
N ALA A 12 5.97 -20.83 24.53
CA ALA A 12 6.09 -21.02 25.97
C ALA A 12 7.09 -22.14 26.28
N THR A 13 7.76 -22.05 27.42
CA THR A 13 8.69 -23.08 27.87
C THR A 13 8.26 -23.63 29.21
N ASP A 14 8.37 -24.96 29.34
CA ASP A 14 8.23 -25.64 30.61
C ASP A 14 9.51 -26.43 30.92
N THR A 15 9.91 -26.46 32.19
CA THR A 15 11.18 -27.06 32.60
C THR A 15 10.93 -28.07 33.72
N PHE A 16 11.31 -29.30 33.48
CA PHE A 16 11.22 -30.42 34.44
C PHE A 16 12.61 -30.81 34.91
N VAL A 17 12.75 -30.96 36.21
CA VAL A 17 13.98 -31.52 36.82
C VAL A 17 13.82 -33.01 36.93
N TYR A 18 14.76 -33.80 36.41
CA TYR A 18 14.80 -35.24 36.62
C TYR A 18 16.09 -35.64 37.37
N THR A 19 15.96 -36.71 38.10
CA THR A 19 17.05 -37.22 38.93
C THR A 19 17.47 -38.60 38.41
N LEU A 20 18.77 -38.76 38.16
CA LEU A 20 19.37 -40.03 37.86
C LEU A 20 20.14 -40.56 39.10
N SER A 21 20.02 -41.86 39.33
CA SER A 21 20.79 -42.53 40.39
C SER A 21 21.30 -43.88 39.84
N ASP A 22 22.54 -44.21 40.15
CA ASP A 22 23.15 -45.52 39.91
C ASP A 22 23.12 -46.40 41.20
N GLY A 23 22.41 -45.95 42.21
CA GLY A 23 22.34 -46.62 43.52
C GLY A 23 23.41 -46.18 44.50
N THR A 24 24.43 -45.41 44.06
CA THR A 24 25.54 -44.94 44.90
C THR A 24 25.65 -43.40 44.85
N ALA A 25 25.38 -42.81 43.69
CA ALA A 25 25.42 -41.37 43.46
C ALA A 25 24.10 -40.89 42.80
N ILE A 26 23.77 -39.62 43.06
CA ILE A 26 22.57 -38.99 42.51
C ILE A 26 23.02 -37.71 41.75
N THR A 27 22.52 -37.53 40.56
CA THR A 27 22.66 -36.30 39.81
C THR A 27 21.32 -35.83 39.23
N THR A 28 21.18 -34.52 39.01
CA THR A 28 19.98 -33.93 38.46
C THR A 28 20.29 -33.21 37.16
N ALA A 29 19.34 -33.21 36.23
CA ALA A 29 19.39 -32.41 35.04
C ALA A 29 17.99 -31.90 34.69
N ASN A 30 17.93 -30.91 33.81
CA ASN A 30 16.68 -30.29 33.37
C ASN A 30 16.32 -30.77 31.97
N ILE A 31 15.03 -31.02 31.75
CA ILE A 31 14.42 -31.11 30.44
C ILE A 31 13.61 -29.82 30.22
N THR A 32 13.93 -29.08 29.21
CA THR A 32 13.16 -27.91 28.79
C THR A 32 12.38 -28.26 27.55
N ILE A 33 11.07 -28.10 27.61
CA ILE A 33 10.15 -28.29 26.49
C ILE A 33 9.70 -26.92 26.02
N THR A 34 9.91 -26.62 24.75
CA THR A 34 9.36 -25.42 24.12
C THR A 34 8.13 -25.80 23.31
N VAL A 35 7.00 -25.19 23.64
CA VAL A 35 5.77 -25.29 22.87
C VAL A 35 5.70 -24.09 21.95
N LEU A 36 5.51 -24.32 20.67
CA LEU A 36 5.34 -23.26 19.67
C LEU A 36 3.84 -23.08 19.42
N GLY A 37 3.39 -21.85 19.38
CA GLY A 37 2.04 -21.50 18.96
C GLY A 37 1.80 -21.86 17.51
N GLY A 38 0.63 -22.45 17.24
CA GLY A 38 0.11 -22.70 15.89
C GLY A 38 -0.85 -21.57 15.46
N ASN A 39 -1.14 -21.49 14.18
CA ASN A 39 -2.21 -20.63 13.72
C ASN A 39 -3.54 -21.32 13.97
N ASP A 40 -4.35 -20.80 14.88
CA ASP A 40 -5.69 -21.28 15.13
C ASP A 40 -6.65 -20.86 14.02
N GLY A 41 -7.60 -21.72 13.68
CA GLY A 41 -8.65 -21.36 12.74
C GLY A 41 -9.57 -20.29 13.34
N PRO A 42 -10.13 -19.38 12.53
CA PRO A 42 -11.05 -18.38 13.01
C PRO A 42 -12.30 -19.04 13.64
N VAL A 43 -12.65 -18.65 14.85
CA VAL A 43 -13.85 -19.08 15.54
C VAL A 43 -14.91 -18.00 15.41
N ALA A 44 -15.95 -18.26 14.63
CA ALA A 44 -17.10 -17.38 14.54
C ALA A 44 -17.97 -17.50 15.79
N GLN A 45 -18.28 -16.38 16.44
CA GLN A 45 -19.27 -16.30 17.51
C GLN A 45 -20.53 -15.58 17.02
N ASN A 46 -21.68 -15.99 17.55
CA ASN A 46 -22.95 -15.33 17.24
C ASN A 46 -23.08 -14.06 18.11
N ASP A 47 -23.18 -12.92 17.47
CA ASP A 47 -23.50 -11.66 18.13
C ASP A 47 -25.01 -11.40 18.08
N THR A 48 -25.51 -10.79 19.13
CA THR A 48 -26.90 -10.33 19.20
C THR A 48 -26.92 -8.89 19.62
N GLY A 49 -27.72 -8.09 18.92
CA GLY A 49 -27.90 -6.67 19.24
C GLY A 49 -29.34 -6.27 19.03
N THR A 50 -29.78 -5.29 19.79
CA THR A 50 -31.09 -4.63 19.60
C THR A 50 -30.86 -3.15 19.33
N VAL A 51 -31.55 -2.63 18.32
CA VAL A 51 -31.53 -1.22 17.97
C VAL A 51 -32.96 -0.70 17.90
N ASN A 52 -33.18 0.51 18.37
CA ASN A 52 -34.46 1.19 18.19
C ASN A 52 -34.56 1.68 16.73
N GLU A 53 -35.77 1.85 16.24
CA GLU A 53 -36.07 2.49 14.97
C GLU A 53 -35.34 3.85 14.90
N ASP A 54 -34.71 4.14 13.76
CA ASP A 54 -33.89 5.34 13.52
C ASP A 54 -32.54 5.42 14.27
N ALA A 55 -32.13 4.37 14.97
CA ALA A 55 -30.81 4.29 15.59
C ALA A 55 -29.82 3.39 14.83
N THR A 56 -28.54 3.59 15.06
CA THR A 56 -27.47 2.76 14.47
C THR A 56 -27.06 1.65 15.42
N LEU A 57 -27.13 0.38 14.97
CA LEU A 57 -26.54 -0.73 15.69
C LEU A 57 -25.03 -0.78 15.43
N THR A 58 -24.25 -0.65 16.49
CA THR A 58 -22.81 -0.88 16.44
C THR A 58 -22.54 -2.29 17.01
N VAL A 59 -21.98 -3.18 16.19
CA VAL A 59 -21.57 -4.51 16.59
C VAL A 59 -20.05 -4.50 16.78
N SER A 60 -19.58 -4.87 17.97
CA SER A 60 -18.16 -5.08 18.27
C SER A 60 -17.83 -6.54 18.05
N ASP A 61 -16.69 -6.83 17.46
CA ASP A 61 -16.17 -8.19 17.20
C ASP A 61 -15.69 -8.94 18.44
N GLY A 62 -15.85 -8.31 19.61
CA GLY A 62 -15.57 -8.97 20.90
C GLY A 62 -14.12 -8.99 21.32
N ASP A 63 -13.18 -8.62 20.47
CA ASP A 63 -11.75 -8.50 20.78
C ASP A 63 -11.34 -7.07 21.21
N GLY A 64 -12.29 -6.13 21.20
CA GLY A 64 -12.06 -4.72 21.52
C GLY A 64 -11.36 -3.95 20.38
N THR A 65 -11.08 -4.62 19.28
CA THR A 65 -10.63 -3.99 18.04
C THR A 65 -11.80 -3.82 17.10
N SER A 66 -11.90 -2.68 16.51
CA SER A 66 -12.96 -2.35 15.58
C SER A 66 -12.66 -3.05 14.26
N THR A 67 -13.55 -3.93 13.81
CA THR A 67 -13.52 -4.45 12.43
C THR A 67 -13.59 -3.31 11.40
N VAL A 68 -13.66 -3.64 10.12
CA VAL A 68 -13.84 -2.64 9.05
C VAL A 68 -15.02 -1.68 9.33
N ALA A 69 -16.02 -2.11 10.15
CA ALA A 69 -17.06 -1.25 10.69
C ALA A 69 -16.55 -0.18 11.70
N GLY A 70 -15.33 -0.32 12.19
CA GLY A 70 -14.66 0.62 13.08
C GLY A 70 -13.63 1.50 12.40
N ALA A 71 -13.53 1.51 11.09
CA ALA A 71 -12.81 2.56 10.40
C ALA A 71 -13.47 3.90 10.76
N SER A 72 -12.89 4.62 11.71
CA SER A 72 -13.30 5.97 12.01
C SER A 72 -12.60 6.92 11.03
N TYR A 73 -13.34 7.91 10.54
CA TYR A 73 -12.73 9.06 9.91
C TYR A 73 -11.73 9.68 10.89
N VAL A 74 -10.46 9.76 10.50
CA VAL A 74 -9.39 10.32 11.30
C VAL A 74 -9.16 11.78 10.93
N ASP A 75 -8.97 12.06 9.64
CA ASP A 75 -8.68 13.42 9.18
C ASP A 75 -8.90 13.56 7.67
N SER A 76 -8.94 14.81 7.20
CA SER A 76 -8.85 15.18 5.79
C SER A 76 -7.99 16.41 5.61
N ILE A 77 -7.21 16.43 4.55
CA ILE A 77 -6.56 17.65 4.11
C ILE A 77 -7.22 18.15 2.83
N SER A 78 -7.46 19.45 2.78
CA SER A 78 -7.84 20.06 1.52
C SER A 78 -6.59 20.31 0.68
N THR A 79 -6.38 19.50 -0.35
CA THR A 79 -5.30 19.73 -1.33
C THR A 79 -5.42 21.09 -2.01
N HIS A 80 -6.61 21.72 -1.89
CA HIS A 80 -6.87 23.09 -2.35
C HIS A 80 -6.27 24.17 -1.43
N SER A 81 -6.09 23.90 -0.15
CA SER A 81 -5.63 24.87 0.85
C SER A 81 -4.11 24.79 1.15
N LEU A 82 -3.44 23.74 0.70
CA LEU A 82 -2.02 23.52 0.94
C LEU A 82 -1.17 24.12 -0.20
N GLY A 83 -0.92 25.42 -0.16
CA GLY A 83 -0.01 26.11 -1.07
C GLY A 83 -0.65 26.80 -2.27
N SER A 84 0.16 27.51 -3.07
CA SER A 84 -0.28 28.41 -4.14
C SER A 84 -0.79 27.71 -5.42
N ALA A 85 -0.89 26.39 -5.42
CA ALA A 85 -1.40 25.63 -6.55
C ALA A 85 -2.39 24.58 -6.05
N SER A 86 -3.67 24.90 -6.11
CA SER A 86 -4.78 24.02 -5.71
C SER A 86 -4.84 22.79 -6.60
N ALA A 87 -4.81 21.57 -6.01
CA ALA A 87 -5.30 20.42 -6.72
C ALA A 87 -6.81 20.55 -6.92
N THR A 88 -7.25 20.51 -8.15
CA THR A 88 -8.66 20.74 -8.48
C THR A 88 -9.40 19.44 -8.80
N GLN A 89 -8.68 18.39 -9.20
CA GLN A 89 -9.22 17.08 -9.53
C GLN A 89 -8.23 15.97 -9.13
N PRO A 90 -8.09 15.67 -7.81
CA PRO A 90 -7.25 14.57 -7.37
C PRO A 90 -7.83 13.23 -7.84
N GLN A 91 -6.99 12.37 -8.46
CA GLN A 91 -7.37 11.10 -9.04
C GLN A 91 -6.75 9.91 -8.28
N ASP A 92 -5.47 10.00 -7.94
CA ASP A 92 -4.74 8.93 -7.26
C ASP A 92 -3.81 9.48 -6.21
N ILE A 93 -3.44 8.65 -5.26
CA ILE A 93 -2.53 8.97 -4.17
C ILE A 93 -1.51 7.85 -3.97
N LYS A 94 -0.24 8.23 -3.79
CA LYS A 94 0.84 7.30 -3.41
C LYS A 94 1.65 7.89 -2.26
N PHE A 95 2.30 6.99 -1.53
CA PHE A 95 3.29 7.36 -0.52
C PHE A 95 4.64 6.75 -0.89
N ASN A 96 5.72 7.35 -0.40
CA ASN A 96 7.02 6.70 -0.37
C ASN A 96 7.04 5.59 0.70
N ASN A 97 8.15 4.85 0.79
CA ASN A 97 8.24 3.62 1.57
C ASN A 97 8.02 3.81 3.09
N ASP A 98 8.31 4.98 3.64
CA ASP A 98 8.16 5.30 5.06
C ASP A 98 6.99 6.23 5.37
N GLY A 99 6.23 6.62 4.33
CA GLY A 99 5.06 7.48 4.45
C GLY A 99 5.36 8.94 4.72
N THR A 100 6.63 9.36 4.68
CA THR A 100 7.01 10.77 4.92
C THR A 100 6.78 11.68 3.72
N LYS A 101 6.51 11.09 2.55
CA LYS A 101 6.11 11.82 1.33
C LYS A 101 4.82 11.25 0.78
N MET A 102 3.94 12.14 0.36
CA MET A 102 2.66 11.83 -0.30
C MET A 102 2.63 12.49 -1.66
N PHE A 103 2.18 11.74 -2.65
CA PHE A 103 2.05 12.19 -4.03
C PHE A 103 0.58 12.12 -4.45
N VAL A 104 0.09 13.18 -5.07
CA VAL A 104 -1.28 13.28 -5.55
C VAL A 104 -1.28 13.55 -7.05
N VAL A 105 -1.97 12.70 -7.80
CA VAL A 105 -2.26 12.95 -9.21
C VAL A 105 -3.37 13.97 -9.31
N ASP A 106 -3.13 15.08 -9.97
CA ASP A 106 -4.12 16.14 -10.17
C ASP A 106 -4.41 16.31 -11.67
N ALA A 107 -5.53 15.74 -12.12
CA ALA A 107 -5.98 15.84 -13.50
C ALA A 107 -6.45 17.27 -13.88
N GLY A 108 -6.76 18.12 -12.91
CA GLY A 108 -7.17 19.48 -13.19
C GLY A 108 -6.02 20.45 -13.52
N SER A 109 -4.79 20.04 -13.18
CA SER A 109 -3.58 20.80 -13.51
C SER A 109 -2.55 19.98 -14.29
N ASP A 110 -2.91 18.76 -14.69
CA ASP A 110 -2.05 17.80 -15.39
C ASP A 110 -0.68 17.67 -14.71
N ALA A 111 -0.72 17.39 -13.40
CA ALA A 111 0.49 17.41 -12.58
C ALA A 111 0.49 16.35 -11.47
N ILE A 112 1.69 15.97 -11.06
CA ILE A 112 1.93 15.20 -9.84
C ILE A 112 2.39 16.18 -8.77
N ARG A 113 1.66 16.22 -7.64
CA ARG A 113 1.97 17.09 -6.49
C ARG A 113 2.63 16.28 -5.41
N GLU A 114 3.66 16.84 -4.81
CA GLU A 114 4.39 16.27 -3.69
C GLU A 114 4.10 17.04 -2.41
N TYR A 115 3.90 16.27 -1.34
CA TYR A 115 3.73 16.78 0.02
C TYR A 115 4.70 16.05 0.96
N THR A 116 5.31 16.78 1.87
CA THR A 116 6.12 16.23 2.96
C THR A 116 5.26 16.09 4.21
N LEU A 117 5.33 14.94 4.88
CA LEU A 117 4.63 14.63 6.13
C LEU A 117 5.66 14.57 7.26
N SER A 118 5.46 15.36 8.33
CA SER A 118 6.37 15.32 9.50
C SER A 118 6.20 14.04 10.33
N THR A 119 5.07 13.35 10.16
CA THR A 119 4.80 12.02 10.71
C THR A 119 4.36 11.12 9.57
N GLY A 120 5.05 9.99 9.35
CA GLY A 120 4.75 9.09 8.25
C GLY A 120 3.29 8.61 8.26
N TYR A 121 2.62 8.67 7.12
CA TYR A 121 1.21 8.32 6.89
C TYR A 121 0.19 9.14 7.67
N ASP A 122 0.60 10.21 8.37
CA ASP A 122 -0.31 11.13 9.05
C ASP A 122 -0.55 12.37 8.17
N ILE A 123 -1.64 12.36 7.43
CA ILE A 123 -1.97 13.44 6.48
C ILE A 123 -2.23 14.78 7.16
N SER A 124 -2.56 14.81 8.46
CA SER A 124 -2.71 16.07 9.21
C SER A 124 -1.42 16.87 9.29
N THR A 125 -0.27 16.19 9.13
CA THR A 125 1.07 16.79 9.19
C THR A 125 1.62 17.18 7.83
N ALA A 126 0.83 17.03 6.75
CA ALA A 126 1.27 17.28 5.39
C ALA A 126 1.50 18.77 5.12
N SER A 127 2.59 19.08 4.44
CA SER A 127 2.90 20.38 3.88
C SER A 127 3.22 20.23 2.39
N TYR A 128 2.73 21.16 1.58
CA TYR A 128 3.05 21.19 0.15
C TYR A 128 4.54 21.42 -0.06
N ASP A 129 5.14 20.65 -0.96
CA ASP A 129 6.55 20.75 -1.30
C ASP A 129 6.73 21.23 -2.75
N SER A 130 6.35 20.41 -3.73
CA SER A 130 6.59 20.68 -5.14
C SER A 130 5.51 20.09 -6.05
N LEU A 131 5.59 20.37 -7.33
CA LEU A 131 4.83 19.70 -8.38
C LEU A 131 5.70 19.45 -9.61
N PHE A 132 5.32 18.43 -10.37
CA PHE A 132 5.84 18.16 -11.71
C PHE A 132 4.68 18.11 -12.71
N SER A 133 4.74 18.92 -13.77
CA SER A 133 3.71 18.92 -14.82
C SER A 133 3.96 17.78 -15.81
N VAL A 134 2.92 16.98 -16.05
CA VAL A 134 2.90 15.90 -17.05
C VAL A 134 2.12 16.29 -18.31
N ASN A 135 1.64 17.53 -18.38
CA ASN A 135 0.78 18.04 -19.45
C ASN A 135 1.32 17.82 -20.88
N SER A 136 2.66 17.79 -21.04
CA SER A 136 3.26 17.53 -22.35
C SER A 136 3.12 16.09 -22.83
N GLN A 137 2.86 15.14 -21.92
CA GLN A 137 2.69 13.72 -22.18
C GLN A 137 1.24 13.30 -22.07
N ASP A 138 0.54 13.76 -21.02
CA ASP A 138 -0.87 13.45 -20.80
C ASP A 138 -1.61 14.65 -20.19
N THR A 139 -2.80 14.96 -20.75
CA THR A 139 -3.70 16.01 -20.25
C THR A 139 -4.85 15.47 -19.41
N GLY A 140 -4.77 14.23 -18.99
CA GLY A 140 -5.76 13.57 -18.13
C GLY A 140 -5.12 12.48 -17.29
N PRO A 141 -4.07 12.81 -16.49
CA PRO A 141 -3.42 11.82 -15.65
C PRO A 141 -4.39 11.27 -14.61
N SER A 142 -4.39 9.96 -14.42
CA SER A 142 -5.37 9.26 -13.57
C SER A 142 -4.73 8.33 -12.54
N GLY A 143 -3.55 7.78 -12.82
CA GLY A 143 -2.88 6.86 -11.91
C GLY A 143 -1.37 7.07 -11.87
N LEU A 144 -0.76 6.66 -10.76
CA LEU A 144 0.65 6.86 -10.43
C LEU A 144 1.26 5.59 -9.86
N ALA A 145 2.49 5.30 -10.22
CA ALA A 145 3.32 4.30 -9.57
C ALA A 145 4.78 4.76 -9.49
N PHE A 146 5.53 4.19 -8.56
CA PHE A 146 6.97 4.34 -8.46
C PHE A 146 7.65 2.97 -8.48
N ASN A 147 8.92 2.92 -8.86
CA ASN A 147 9.77 1.79 -8.56
C ASN A 147 10.18 1.80 -7.06
N ASN A 148 10.88 0.75 -6.62
CA ASN A 148 11.14 0.51 -5.20
C ASN A 148 11.96 1.61 -4.49
N ASP A 149 12.83 2.30 -5.19
CA ASP A 149 13.69 3.36 -4.65
C ASP A 149 13.23 4.77 -5.04
N GLY A 150 12.12 4.87 -5.77
CA GLY A 150 11.52 6.14 -6.20
C GLY A 150 12.29 6.88 -7.30
N THR A 151 13.31 6.26 -7.90
CA THR A 151 14.07 6.89 -8.98
C THR A 151 13.36 6.87 -10.34
N LYS A 152 12.27 6.09 -10.43
CA LYS A 152 11.37 6.05 -11.59
C LYS A 152 9.94 6.31 -11.15
N MET A 153 9.25 7.14 -11.88
CA MET A 153 7.85 7.47 -11.72
C MET A 153 7.10 7.12 -13.01
N PHE A 154 5.93 6.50 -12.85
CA PHE A 154 5.08 6.08 -13.96
C PHE A 154 3.71 6.72 -13.81
N VAL A 155 3.26 7.40 -14.85
CA VAL A 155 1.96 8.05 -14.88
C VAL A 155 1.14 7.44 -16.00
N VAL A 156 -0.08 7.04 -15.66
CA VAL A 156 -1.09 6.59 -16.62
C VAL A 156 -2.19 7.62 -16.72
N GLY A 157 -2.71 7.84 -17.92
CA GLY A 157 -3.84 8.73 -18.12
C GLY A 157 -4.76 8.30 -19.25
N SER A 158 -6.03 8.64 -19.10
CA SER A 158 -7.09 8.21 -20.00
C SER A 158 -7.05 8.87 -21.38
N LEU A 159 -6.43 10.04 -21.49
CA LEU A 159 -6.37 10.76 -22.78
C LEU A 159 -5.14 10.38 -23.61
N GLY A 160 -3.98 10.15 -22.98
CA GLY A 160 -2.79 9.61 -23.64
C GLY A 160 -2.93 8.15 -24.02
N GLN A 161 -3.66 7.38 -23.21
CA GLN A 161 -3.83 5.92 -23.35
C GLN A 161 -2.48 5.21 -23.38
N ASP A 162 -1.56 5.71 -22.57
CA ASP A 162 -0.19 5.18 -22.42
C ASP A 162 0.28 5.27 -20.96
N ILE A 163 1.39 4.60 -20.71
CA ILE A 163 2.14 4.69 -19.48
C ILE A 163 3.37 5.52 -19.78
N ASN A 164 3.48 6.68 -19.15
CA ASN A 164 4.62 7.59 -19.27
C ASN A 164 5.61 7.33 -18.14
N GLU A 165 6.86 7.04 -18.50
CA GLU A 165 7.97 6.84 -17.59
C GLU A 165 8.78 8.12 -17.42
N TYR A 166 9.12 8.44 -16.18
CA TYR A 166 9.97 9.57 -15.81
C TYR A 166 11.11 9.09 -14.93
N HIS A 167 12.30 9.60 -15.16
CA HIS A 167 13.48 9.42 -14.31
C HIS A 167 13.59 10.55 -13.30
N LEU A 168 13.80 10.21 -12.02
CA LEU A 168 14.05 11.15 -10.93
C LEU A 168 15.51 11.03 -10.48
N THR A 169 16.25 12.13 -10.50
CA THR A 169 17.65 12.13 -10.05
C THR A 169 17.79 11.97 -8.54
N THR A 170 16.72 12.33 -7.81
CA THR A 170 16.56 12.06 -6.38
C THR A 170 15.29 11.23 -6.19
N GLY A 171 15.40 10.05 -5.57
CA GLY A 171 14.26 9.17 -5.37
C GLY A 171 13.13 9.85 -4.59
N PHE A 172 11.90 9.70 -5.07
CA PHE A 172 10.71 10.31 -4.48
C PHE A 172 10.77 11.84 -4.36
N ASP A 173 11.44 12.52 -5.30
CA ASP A 173 11.46 13.99 -5.41
C ASP A 173 11.02 14.37 -6.83
N VAL A 174 9.71 14.70 -6.97
CA VAL A 174 9.13 14.96 -8.29
C VAL A 174 9.70 16.23 -8.94
N SER A 175 10.30 17.14 -8.16
CA SER A 175 10.97 18.34 -8.72
C SER A 175 12.18 17.98 -9.59
N THR A 176 12.72 16.76 -9.42
CA THR A 176 13.88 16.25 -10.16
C THR A 176 13.50 15.36 -11.34
N ALA A 177 12.20 15.22 -11.63
CA ALA A 177 11.69 14.34 -12.66
C ALA A 177 12.00 14.87 -14.09
N SER A 178 12.30 13.94 -14.97
CA SER A 178 12.45 14.17 -16.41
C SER A 178 11.81 13.04 -17.19
N TYR A 179 11.10 13.37 -18.28
CA TYR A 179 10.48 12.37 -19.16
C TYR A 179 11.55 11.47 -19.78
N ASP A 180 11.28 10.16 -19.81
CA ASP A 180 12.16 9.15 -20.39
C ASP A 180 11.50 8.46 -21.60
N SER A 181 10.43 7.72 -21.39
CA SER A 181 9.78 6.91 -22.42
C SER A 181 8.29 6.73 -22.15
N ASN A 182 7.58 6.11 -23.10
CA ASN A 182 6.20 5.67 -22.90
C ASN A 182 5.91 4.32 -23.55
N PHE A 183 4.82 3.71 -23.11
CA PHE A 183 4.26 2.50 -23.70
C PHE A 183 2.74 2.66 -23.89
N SER A 184 2.27 2.51 -25.14
CA SER A 184 0.83 2.62 -25.43
C SER A 184 0.07 1.37 -25.02
N VAL A 185 -1.01 1.57 -24.28
CA VAL A 185 -1.95 0.52 -23.85
C VAL A 185 -3.28 0.57 -24.61
N ALA A 186 -3.43 1.51 -25.54
CA ALA A 186 -4.69 1.81 -26.25
C ALA A 186 -5.36 0.61 -26.91
N ASN A 187 -4.59 -0.39 -27.36
CA ASN A 187 -5.11 -1.61 -28.00
C ASN A 187 -5.73 -2.61 -27.02
N LYS A 188 -5.48 -2.43 -25.71
CA LYS A 188 -5.91 -3.34 -24.64
C LYS A 188 -6.75 -2.64 -23.58
N GLU A 189 -6.55 -1.33 -23.40
CA GLU A 189 -7.33 -0.50 -22.50
C GLU A 189 -7.34 0.94 -23.04
N ASN A 190 -8.50 1.43 -23.45
CA ASN A 190 -8.63 2.76 -24.04
C ASN A 190 -9.12 3.84 -23.05
N GLY A 191 -9.29 3.47 -21.79
CA GLY A 191 -9.61 4.37 -20.68
C GLY A 191 -8.83 3.98 -19.42
N PRO A 192 -7.48 3.89 -19.50
CA PRO A 192 -6.68 3.40 -18.39
C PRO A 192 -6.73 4.39 -17.22
N ASN A 193 -6.87 3.85 -15.99
CA ASN A 193 -6.97 4.64 -14.78
C ASN A 193 -6.00 4.18 -13.68
N GLY A 194 -5.77 2.87 -13.56
CA GLY A 194 -4.96 2.29 -12.51
C GLY A 194 -3.70 1.66 -13.06
N LEU A 195 -2.62 1.73 -12.28
CA LEU A 195 -1.30 1.20 -12.63
C LEU A 195 -0.64 0.56 -11.41
N ALA A 196 -0.12 -0.65 -11.59
CA ALA A 196 0.69 -1.34 -10.59
C ALA A 196 1.80 -2.16 -11.23
N PHE A 197 2.87 -2.37 -10.48
CA PHE A 197 3.96 -3.28 -10.83
C PHE A 197 4.10 -4.38 -9.77
N ASN A 198 4.66 -5.53 -10.16
CA ASN A 198 5.17 -6.49 -9.19
C ASN A 198 6.48 -5.97 -8.56
N SER A 199 6.98 -6.67 -7.54
CA SER A 199 8.10 -6.19 -6.72
C SER A 199 9.43 -6.00 -7.47
N ASP A 200 9.65 -6.73 -8.56
CA ASP A 200 10.87 -6.63 -9.39
C ASP A 200 10.65 -5.82 -10.69
N GLY A 201 9.41 -5.30 -10.89
CA GLY A 201 9.05 -4.50 -12.04
C GLY A 201 8.96 -5.25 -13.37
N THR A 202 9.06 -6.58 -13.36
CA THR A 202 8.99 -7.39 -14.60
C THR A 202 7.57 -7.60 -15.10
N LYS A 203 6.57 -7.26 -14.28
CA LYS A 203 5.15 -7.27 -14.63
C LYS A 203 4.51 -5.92 -14.33
N MET A 204 3.70 -5.46 -15.26
CA MET A 204 2.89 -4.24 -15.16
C MET A 204 1.43 -4.60 -15.36
N PHE A 205 0.58 -4.08 -14.48
CA PHE A 205 -0.87 -4.27 -14.51
C PHE A 205 -1.54 -2.93 -14.73
N VAL A 206 -2.43 -2.89 -15.71
CA VAL A 206 -3.21 -1.70 -16.05
C VAL A 206 -4.68 -2.03 -15.93
N SER A 207 -5.44 -1.21 -15.23
CA SER A 207 -6.90 -1.29 -15.17
C SER A 207 -7.52 -0.01 -15.71
N GLY A 208 -8.74 -0.11 -16.21
CA GLY A 208 -9.44 1.06 -16.73
C GLY A 208 -10.92 0.82 -16.95
N GLN A 209 -11.58 1.79 -17.57
CA GLN A 209 -13.01 1.78 -17.85
C GLN A 209 -13.33 1.54 -19.33
N GLY A 210 -12.31 1.40 -20.17
CA GLY A 210 -12.51 1.30 -21.61
C GLY A 210 -13.00 -0.07 -22.06
N PHE A 211 -12.43 -1.13 -21.50
CA PHE A 211 -12.83 -2.52 -21.78
C PHE A 211 -13.24 -3.29 -20.51
N ASP A 212 -13.29 -2.61 -19.37
CA ASP A 212 -13.64 -3.17 -18.05
C ASP A 212 -12.68 -4.31 -17.62
N ASP A 213 -11.41 -4.23 -18.04
CA ASP A 213 -10.40 -5.27 -17.85
C ASP A 213 -9.27 -4.85 -16.91
N VAL A 214 -8.55 -5.85 -16.40
CA VAL A 214 -7.20 -5.70 -15.87
C VAL A 214 -6.24 -6.39 -16.84
N VAL A 215 -5.34 -5.64 -17.42
CA VAL A 215 -4.39 -6.12 -18.42
C VAL A 215 -3.01 -6.28 -17.81
N GLU A 216 -2.38 -7.45 -18.03
CA GLU A 216 -1.02 -7.73 -17.60
C GLU A 216 -0.05 -7.59 -18.79
N TYR A 217 1.07 -6.91 -18.56
CA TYR A 217 2.19 -6.79 -19.48
C TYR A 217 3.46 -7.36 -18.83
N THR A 218 4.32 -7.96 -19.65
CA THR A 218 5.64 -8.43 -19.25
C THR A 218 6.70 -7.44 -19.72
N LEU A 219 7.63 -7.07 -18.85
CA LEU A 219 8.75 -6.20 -19.13
C LEU A 219 10.04 -7.05 -19.15
N SER A 220 10.83 -6.97 -20.22
CA SER A 220 12.09 -7.70 -20.28
C SER A 220 13.19 -7.08 -19.41
N THR A 221 13.03 -5.80 -19.05
CA THR A 221 13.81 -5.09 -18.04
C THR A 221 12.86 -4.54 -17.01
N GLY A 222 13.06 -4.88 -15.73
CA GLY A 222 12.16 -4.43 -14.66
C GLY A 222 12.07 -2.91 -14.59
N PHE A 223 10.84 -2.40 -14.46
CA PHE A 223 10.56 -0.96 -14.40
C PHE A 223 11.08 -0.16 -15.62
N ASP A 224 11.07 -0.75 -16.81
CA ASP A 224 11.38 -0.08 -18.07
C ASP A 224 10.23 -0.33 -19.06
N VAL A 225 9.33 0.65 -19.15
CA VAL A 225 8.09 0.51 -19.95
C VAL A 225 8.37 0.38 -21.44
N SER A 226 9.53 0.86 -21.92
CA SER A 226 9.93 0.68 -23.32
C SER A 226 10.13 -0.78 -23.72
N THR A 227 10.32 -1.66 -22.73
CA THR A 227 10.51 -3.12 -22.92
C THR A 227 9.24 -3.93 -22.72
N ALA A 228 8.09 -3.26 -22.51
CA ALA A 228 6.81 -3.90 -22.23
C ALA A 228 6.27 -4.64 -23.46
N SER A 229 5.64 -5.78 -23.23
CA SER A 229 4.94 -6.59 -24.24
C SER A 229 3.72 -7.26 -23.62
N TYR A 230 2.67 -7.45 -24.44
CA TYR A 230 1.43 -8.17 -24.07
C TYR A 230 1.53 -9.64 -24.47
#